data_72db05434c4967606c83c321f90e785f
#
_entry.id   72db05434c4967606c83c321f90e785f
#
_cell.length_a   1.000
_cell.length_b   1.000
_cell.length_c   1.000
_cell.angle_alpha   90.00
_cell.angle_beta   90.00
_cell.angle_gamma   90.00
#
_symmetry.space_group_name_H-M   'P 1'
#
loop_
_entity.id
_entity.type
_entity.pdbx_description
1 polymer ?
#
loop_
_entity_poly.entity_id
_entity_poly.type
_entity_poly.pdbx_seq_one_letter_code
_entity_poly.pdbx_strand_id
1 'polypeptide(L)'
;SDPDATWGWDCDLEKYYFGYTLFQLSCYNSKLRTDIPLLLRFTSARRHDSVCFLAAFHELKKHMPAVSIENMCLDSAMDNYPTYRLLKNGNIRAFIDLNDKCGRPKTIPDTITIDKDGTPLCQEKLRMRPNGYDKSSGYLMWRCPYGKEHCSKCKNSCTDSKYGRVIKTRP
;
A
#
# COMPACT_ATOMS: atom_id res chain seq x y z
N SER A 1 26.45 1.74 28.59
CA SER A 1 25.36 1.46 27.63
C SER A 1 25.07 2.76 26.88
N ASP A 2 24.89 2.68 25.58
CA ASP A 2 24.56 3.82 24.75
C ASP A 2 23.09 4.20 25.01
N PRO A 3 22.80 5.43 25.51
CA PRO A 3 21.47 5.85 25.92
C PRO A 3 20.52 6.03 24.73
N ASP A 4 21.04 6.22 23.52
CA ASP A 4 20.27 6.47 22.30
C ASP A 4 19.95 5.20 21.52
N ALA A 5 20.63 4.09 21.81
CA ALA A 5 20.36 2.79 21.25
C ALA A 5 19.07 2.19 21.83
N THR A 6 18.28 1.52 20.98
CA THR A 6 17.02 0.90 21.40
C THR A 6 16.84 -0.48 20.77
N TRP A 7 15.85 -1.23 21.26
CA TRP A 7 15.42 -2.46 20.66
C TRP A 7 14.63 -2.21 19.37
N GLY A 8 15.01 -2.90 18.31
CA GLY A 8 14.32 -2.97 17.04
C GLY A 8 13.97 -4.41 16.67
N TRP A 9 13.17 -4.61 15.64
CA TRP A 9 12.79 -5.90 15.10
C TRP A 9 13.33 -6.03 13.67
N ASP A 10 14.10 -7.10 13.44
CA ASP A 10 14.58 -7.51 12.12
C ASP A 10 13.59 -8.52 11.53
N CYS A 11 12.89 -8.14 10.48
CA CYS A 11 11.87 -8.97 9.84
C CYS A 11 12.48 -10.15 9.07
N ASP A 12 13.69 -10.01 8.53
CA ASP A 12 14.35 -11.04 7.73
C ASP A 12 14.94 -12.14 8.61
N LEU A 13 15.51 -11.73 9.74
CA LEU A 13 16.09 -12.64 10.72
C LEU A 13 15.09 -13.08 11.81
N GLU A 14 13.88 -12.54 11.79
CA GLU A 14 12.81 -12.78 12.79
C GLU A 14 13.30 -12.67 14.24
N LYS A 15 14.11 -11.65 14.52
CA LYS A 15 14.69 -11.46 15.85
C LYS A 15 14.77 -10.00 16.28
N TYR A 16 14.81 -9.78 17.58
CA TYR A 16 15.12 -8.47 18.15
C TYR A 16 16.63 -8.21 18.10
N TYR A 17 16.98 -6.96 17.81
CA TYR A 17 18.34 -6.45 17.95
C TYR A 17 18.36 -5.16 18.76
N PHE A 18 19.47 -4.86 19.41
CA PHE A 18 19.67 -3.62 20.14
C PHE A 18 20.66 -2.74 19.39
N GLY A 19 20.27 -1.50 19.08
CA GLY A 19 21.14 -0.59 18.33
C GLY A 19 20.39 0.49 17.56
N TYR A 20 20.81 0.66 16.32
CA TYR A 20 20.35 1.71 15.40
C TYR A 20 19.89 1.13 14.07
N THR A 21 19.06 1.90 13.37
CA THR A 21 18.69 1.64 11.97
C THR A 21 19.30 2.74 11.10
N LEU A 22 19.91 2.35 9.98
CA LEU A 22 20.35 3.27 8.93
C LEU A 22 19.26 3.35 7.87
N PHE A 23 18.70 4.53 7.70
CA PHE A 23 17.79 4.83 6.60
C PHE A 23 18.54 5.60 5.50
N GLN A 24 18.42 5.15 4.25
CA GLN A 24 19.10 5.74 3.10
C GLN A 24 18.11 6.11 2.01
N LEU A 25 18.22 7.32 1.48
CA LEU A 25 17.62 7.73 0.22
C LEU A 25 18.71 7.78 -0.86
N SER A 26 18.51 7.06 -1.94
CA SER A 26 19.46 6.98 -3.06
C SER A 26 18.81 7.37 -4.37
N CYS A 27 19.63 7.84 -5.30
CA CYS A 27 19.27 8.02 -6.71
C CYS A 27 19.95 6.93 -7.54
N TYR A 28 19.19 6.19 -8.34
CA TYR A 28 19.74 5.22 -9.25
C TYR A 28 20.22 5.87 -10.53
N ASN A 29 21.50 5.67 -10.85
CA ASN A 29 22.09 6.10 -12.11
C ASN A 29 22.12 4.92 -13.11
N SER A 30 21.23 4.95 -14.09
CA SER A 30 21.09 3.88 -15.08
C SER A 30 22.30 3.70 -16.00
N LYS A 31 23.07 4.78 -16.24
CA LYS A 31 24.29 4.72 -17.09
C LYS A 31 25.44 4.03 -16.35
N LEU A 32 25.62 4.38 -15.09
CA LEU A 32 26.65 3.81 -14.23
C LEU A 32 26.23 2.52 -13.55
N ARG A 33 24.94 2.15 -13.63
CA ARG A 33 24.31 1.00 -12.94
C ARG A 33 24.64 0.98 -11.45
N THR A 34 24.57 2.14 -10.80
CA THR A 34 24.92 2.30 -9.39
C THR A 34 23.94 3.21 -8.69
N ASP A 35 23.80 2.98 -7.39
CA ASP A 35 23.06 3.85 -6.49
C ASP A 35 23.96 4.92 -5.91
N ILE A 36 23.50 6.16 -5.97
CA ILE A 36 24.18 7.30 -5.39
C ILE A 36 23.40 7.72 -4.15
N PRO A 37 23.93 7.54 -2.94
CA PRO A 37 23.27 7.99 -1.74
C PRO A 37 23.16 9.51 -1.72
N LEU A 38 21.93 9.99 -1.53
CA LEU A 38 21.61 11.42 -1.43
C LEU A 38 21.50 11.87 0.02
N LEU A 39 20.96 11.00 0.86
CA LEU A 39 20.78 11.26 2.28
C LEU A 39 20.91 9.96 3.07
N LEU A 40 21.65 10.04 4.17
CA LEU A 40 21.78 8.98 5.17
C LEU A 40 21.23 9.48 6.50
N ARG A 41 20.42 8.68 7.17
CA ARG A 41 19.86 9.02 8.47
C ARG A 41 20.03 7.86 9.44
N PHE A 42 20.76 8.10 10.52
CA PHE A 42 20.86 7.20 11.65
C PHE A 42 19.74 7.49 12.65
N THR A 43 19.03 6.46 13.06
CA THR A 43 17.96 6.56 14.05
C THR A 43 18.02 5.42 15.04
N SER A 44 17.42 5.58 16.22
CA SER A 44 17.26 4.46 17.16
C SER A 44 16.42 3.35 16.52
N ALA A 45 16.76 2.10 16.76
CA ALA A 45 16.18 0.91 16.10
C ALA A 45 14.65 0.78 16.24
N ARG A 46 14.04 1.38 17.27
CA ARG A 46 12.58 1.36 17.47
C ARG A 46 11.79 2.24 16.50
N ARG A 47 12.47 3.11 15.74
CA ARG A 47 11.77 4.03 14.82
C ARG A 47 11.24 3.25 13.63
N HIS A 48 9.96 3.43 13.34
CA HIS A 48 9.34 2.83 12.16
C HIS A 48 9.85 3.52 10.88
N ASP A 49 10.14 2.73 9.84
CA ASP A 49 10.74 3.23 8.59
C ASP A 49 9.91 4.30 7.90
N SER A 50 8.59 4.22 7.97
CA SER A 50 7.71 5.27 7.43
C SER A 50 7.90 6.63 8.10
N VAL A 51 8.22 6.67 9.40
CA VAL A 51 8.53 7.92 10.12
C VAL A 51 9.92 8.43 9.70
N CYS A 52 10.88 7.51 9.55
CA CYS A 52 12.22 7.84 9.06
C CYS A 52 12.17 8.41 7.65
N PHE A 53 11.35 7.82 6.78
CA PHE A 53 11.12 8.31 5.42
C PHE A 53 10.60 9.75 5.39
N LEU A 54 9.54 10.06 6.16
CA LEU A 54 8.96 11.40 6.18
C LEU A 54 10.00 12.46 6.59
N ALA A 55 10.79 12.17 7.61
CA ALA A 55 11.85 13.05 8.08
C ALA A 55 12.97 13.20 7.05
N ALA A 56 13.44 12.08 6.48
CA ALA A 56 14.49 12.08 5.46
C ALA A 56 14.06 12.80 4.19
N PHE A 57 12.82 12.61 3.76
CA PHE A 57 12.27 13.30 2.59
C PHE A 57 12.19 14.83 2.82
N HIS A 58 11.76 15.24 4.02
CA HIS A 58 11.76 16.67 4.37
C HIS A 58 13.17 17.26 4.38
N GLU A 59 14.13 16.57 4.97
CA GLU A 59 15.54 17.00 4.99
C GLU A 59 16.13 17.08 3.58
N LEU A 60 15.86 16.08 2.73
CA LEU A 60 16.29 16.08 1.34
C LEU A 60 15.79 17.33 0.58
N LYS A 61 14.50 17.64 0.70
CA LYS A 61 13.92 18.82 0.08
C LYS A 61 14.47 20.12 0.62
N LYS A 62 14.80 20.16 1.91
CA LYS A 62 15.40 21.34 2.56
C LYS A 62 16.85 21.57 2.08
N HIS A 63 17.66 20.53 2.01
CA HIS A 63 19.07 20.63 1.66
C HIS A 63 19.34 20.64 0.14
N MET A 64 18.44 20.04 -0.61
CA MET A 64 18.54 19.92 -2.08
C MET A 64 17.25 20.38 -2.77
N PRO A 65 16.84 21.65 -2.62
CA PRO A 65 15.58 22.17 -3.15
C PRO A 65 15.50 22.10 -4.69
N ALA A 66 16.64 22.15 -5.37
CA ALA A 66 16.72 22.07 -6.82
C ALA A 66 16.54 20.64 -7.38
N VAL A 67 16.57 19.60 -6.52
CA VAL A 67 16.37 18.22 -6.98
C VAL A 67 14.91 18.00 -7.29
N SER A 68 14.61 17.74 -8.56
CA SER A 68 13.31 17.30 -9.03
C SER A 68 13.22 15.79 -8.93
N ILE A 69 12.19 15.31 -8.24
CA ILE A 69 11.91 13.87 -8.06
C ILE A 69 10.64 13.56 -8.83
N GLU A 70 10.73 12.73 -9.87
CA GLU A 70 9.58 12.31 -10.65
C GLU A 70 9.02 10.95 -10.19
N ASN A 71 9.91 10.05 -9.82
CA ASN A 71 9.57 8.69 -9.45
C ASN A 71 10.24 8.34 -8.11
N MET A 72 9.55 7.59 -7.26
CA MET A 72 10.09 7.11 -5.99
C MET A 72 9.69 5.66 -5.75
N CYS A 73 10.70 4.80 -5.60
CA CYS A 73 10.54 3.39 -5.26
C CYS A 73 10.74 3.24 -3.75
N LEU A 74 9.79 2.61 -3.08
CA LEU A 74 9.80 2.41 -1.65
C LEU A 74 9.36 0.98 -1.31
N ASP A 75 9.81 0.47 -0.19
CA ASP A 75 9.42 -0.84 0.30
C ASP A 75 8.02 -0.85 0.94
N SER A 76 7.57 -2.02 1.34
CA SER A 76 6.24 -2.25 1.91
C SER A 76 6.01 -1.56 3.26
N ALA A 77 7.04 -1.14 3.99
CA ALA A 77 6.89 -0.38 5.23
C ALA A 77 6.30 1.02 4.97
N MET A 78 6.44 1.50 3.73
CA MET A 78 5.90 2.79 3.25
C MET A 78 4.48 2.67 2.67
N ASP A 79 3.89 1.48 2.60
CA ASP A 79 2.51 1.26 2.11
C ASP A 79 1.47 1.79 3.12
N ASN A 80 1.41 3.10 3.24
CA ASN A 80 0.50 3.80 4.13
C ASN A 80 -0.04 5.08 3.50
N TYR A 81 -1.23 5.48 3.92
CA TYR A 81 -1.93 6.63 3.36
C TYR A 81 -1.14 7.96 3.44
N PRO A 82 -0.46 8.30 4.56
CA PRO A 82 0.35 9.52 4.63
C PRO A 82 1.46 9.59 3.58
N THR A 83 2.15 8.47 3.31
CA THR A 83 3.20 8.39 2.29
C THR A 83 2.64 8.66 0.88
N TYR A 84 1.56 7.99 0.50
CA TYR A 84 0.91 8.25 -0.80
C TYR A 84 0.44 9.69 -0.94
N ARG A 85 -0.13 10.26 0.11
CA ARG A 85 -0.59 11.65 0.11
C ARG A 85 0.55 12.64 -0.04
N LEU A 86 1.67 12.40 0.65
CA LEU A 86 2.88 13.23 0.55
C LEU A 86 3.41 13.22 -0.88
N LEU A 87 3.59 12.05 -1.47
CA LEU A 87 4.14 11.91 -2.82
C LEU A 87 3.19 12.49 -3.87
N LYS A 88 1.89 12.26 -3.74
CA LYS A 88 0.87 12.87 -4.62
C LYS A 88 0.90 14.39 -4.58
N ASN A 89 1.00 14.99 -3.39
CA ASN A 89 1.07 16.44 -3.25
C ASN A 89 2.35 17.02 -3.86
N GLY A 90 3.43 16.24 -3.91
CA GLY A 90 4.68 16.59 -4.57
C GLY A 90 4.73 16.27 -6.07
N ASN A 91 3.63 15.79 -6.68
CA ASN A 91 3.57 15.28 -8.05
C ASN A 91 4.60 14.17 -8.35
N ILE A 92 4.90 13.36 -7.34
CA ILE A 92 5.86 12.25 -7.43
C ILE A 92 5.09 10.96 -7.67
N ARG A 93 5.47 10.20 -8.68
CA ARG A 93 4.94 8.85 -8.91
C ARG A 93 5.52 7.88 -7.88
N ALA A 94 4.64 7.26 -7.12
CA ALA A 94 4.99 6.29 -6.09
C ALA A 94 4.98 4.87 -6.66
N PHE A 95 6.07 4.14 -6.45
CA PHE A 95 6.21 2.70 -6.68
C PHE A 95 6.51 2.08 -5.33
N ILE A 96 5.48 1.62 -4.63
CA ILE A 96 5.57 1.11 -3.26
C ILE A 96 5.11 -0.34 -3.26
N ASP A 97 5.94 -1.23 -2.70
CA ASP A 97 5.55 -2.60 -2.48
C ASP A 97 4.37 -2.67 -1.53
N LEU A 98 3.46 -3.56 -1.83
CA LEU A 98 2.22 -3.66 -1.08
C LEU A 98 2.45 -4.44 0.22
N ASN A 99 2.05 -3.87 1.35
CA ASN A 99 2.18 -4.52 2.65
C ASN A 99 1.04 -5.53 2.88
N ASP A 100 1.36 -6.82 2.94
CA ASP A 100 0.40 -7.89 3.18
C ASP A 100 -0.24 -7.86 4.58
N LYS A 101 0.40 -7.20 5.54
CA LYS A 101 -0.07 -7.11 6.94
C LYS A 101 -1.17 -6.06 7.14
N CYS A 102 -1.42 -5.17 6.18
CA CYS A 102 -2.38 -4.08 6.31
C CYS A 102 -3.83 -4.47 5.96
N GLY A 103 -4.31 -5.61 6.44
CA GLY A 103 -5.74 -5.94 6.38
C GLY A 103 -6.33 -6.02 4.97
N ARG A 104 -5.50 -6.21 3.95
CA ARG A 104 -6.01 -6.58 2.64
C ARG A 104 -6.75 -7.90 2.77
N PRO A 105 -7.91 -8.01 2.15
CA PRO A 105 -8.36 -9.35 1.82
C PRO A 105 -7.20 -9.98 1.04
N LYS A 106 -6.59 -11.03 1.59
CA LYS A 106 -5.41 -11.74 1.09
C LYS A 106 -5.56 -12.23 -0.36
N THR A 107 -6.72 -12.08 -0.92
CA THR A 107 -7.04 -12.28 -2.34
C THR A 107 -8.29 -11.47 -2.67
N ILE A 108 -8.28 -10.67 -3.73
CA ILE A 108 -9.48 -10.63 -4.57
C ILE A 108 -9.67 -12.10 -4.89
N PRO A 109 -10.76 -12.75 -4.46
CA PRO A 109 -10.93 -14.16 -4.77
C PRO A 109 -10.67 -14.33 -6.27
N ASP A 110 -9.86 -15.30 -6.66
CA ASP A 110 -9.50 -15.59 -8.08
C ASP A 110 -10.70 -15.66 -9.02
N THR A 111 -11.88 -15.61 -8.46
CA THR A 111 -13.19 -15.63 -9.08
C THR A 111 -13.79 -14.26 -9.41
N ILE A 112 -13.14 -13.14 -9.01
CA ILE A 112 -13.64 -11.80 -9.31
C ILE A 112 -12.72 -11.17 -10.34
N THR A 113 -13.20 -11.09 -11.57
CA THR A 113 -12.58 -10.31 -12.63
C THR A 113 -13.13 -8.90 -12.65
N ILE A 114 -12.34 -7.94 -13.10
CA ILE A 114 -12.76 -6.56 -13.34
C ILE A 114 -12.86 -6.38 -14.84
N ASP A 115 -13.98 -5.83 -15.33
CA ASP A 115 -14.13 -5.52 -16.74
C ASP A 115 -13.30 -4.30 -17.17
N LYS A 116 -13.28 -4.03 -18.48
CA LYS A 116 -12.54 -2.90 -19.07
C LYS A 116 -12.98 -1.52 -18.53
N ASP A 117 -14.17 -1.43 -17.98
CA ASP A 117 -14.72 -0.18 -17.42
C ASP A 117 -14.46 -0.06 -15.91
N GLY A 118 -13.66 -0.99 -15.34
CA GLY A 118 -13.36 -1.00 -13.91
C GLY A 118 -14.46 -1.60 -13.03
N THR A 119 -15.52 -2.16 -13.62
CA THR A 119 -16.63 -2.77 -12.87
C THR A 119 -16.31 -4.22 -12.52
N PRO A 120 -16.41 -4.62 -11.25
CA PRO A 120 -16.22 -6.02 -10.87
C PRO A 120 -17.30 -6.93 -11.44
N LEU A 121 -16.89 -8.12 -11.84
CA LEU A 121 -17.75 -9.19 -12.26
C LEU A 121 -17.89 -10.24 -11.14
N CYS A 122 -19.08 -10.78 -10.96
CA CYS A 122 -19.28 -11.91 -10.04
C CYS A 122 -18.75 -13.23 -10.65
N GLN A 123 -18.83 -14.33 -9.92
CA GLN A 123 -18.38 -15.66 -10.38
C GLN A 123 -19.05 -16.10 -11.68
N GLU A 124 -20.28 -15.69 -11.91
CA GLU A 124 -21.04 -15.97 -13.13
C GLU A 124 -20.84 -14.88 -14.21
N LYS A 125 -19.75 -14.12 -14.11
CA LYS A 125 -19.39 -13.04 -15.05
C LYS A 125 -20.45 -11.94 -15.22
N LEU A 126 -21.31 -11.77 -14.22
CA LEU A 126 -22.32 -10.70 -14.22
C LEU A 126 -21.73 -9.43 -13.62
N ARG A 127 -21.99 -8.28 -14.24
CA ARG A 127 -21.54 -6.98 -13.72
C ARG A 127 -22.19 -6.68 -12.37
N MET A 128 -21.38 -6.38 -11.39
CA MET A 128 -21.85 -5.98 -10.07
C MET A 128 -22.40 -4.55 -10.08
N ARG A 129 -23.34 -4.26 -9.21
CA ARG A 129 -23.93 -2.92 -9.08
C ARG A 129 -23.19 -2.09 -8.04
N PRO A 130 -22.95 -0.80 -8.29
CA PRO A 130 -22.45 0.10 -7.26
C PRO A 130 -23.33 0.06 -6.01
N ASN A 131 -22.71 -0.01 -4.85
CA ASN A 131 -23.40 -0.06 -3.55
C ASN A 131 -22.88 1.01 -2.59
N GLY A 132 -22.37 2.14 -3.14
CA GLY A 132 -21.89 3.27 -2.38
C GLY A 132 -20.41 3.23 -2.06
N TYR A 133 -20.01 4.15 -1.20
CA TYR A 133 -18.63 4.36 -0.78
C TYR A 133 -18.55 4.28 0.74
N ASP A 134 -17.67 3.42 1.22
CA ASP A 134 -17.37 3.30 2.65
C ASP A 134 -16.35 4.36 3.05
N LYS A 135 -16.82 5.46 3.63
CA LYS A 135 -15.98 6.58 4.06
C LYS A 135 -14.96 6.20 5.12
N SER A 136 -15.25 5.22 5.95
CA SER A 136 -14.38 4.81 7.05
C SER A 136 -13.16 4.04 6.54
N SER A 137 -13.34 3.22 5.51
CA SER A 137 -12.30 2.39 4.92
C SER A 137 -11.76 2.90 3.59
N GLY A 138 -12.42 3.91 2.97
CA GLY A 138 -11.99 4.47 1.69
C GLY A 138 -12.24 3.58 0.48
N TYR A 139 -13.21 2.65 0.56
CA TYR A 139 -13.49 1.68 -0.49
C TYR A 139 -14.79 1.94 -1.23
N LEU A 140 -14.79 1.69 -2.53
CA LEU A 140 -16.01 1.52 -3.31
C LEU A 140 -16.63 0.16 -2.97
N MET A 141 -17.94 0.16 -2.73
CA MET A 141 -18.69 -1.06 -2.49
C MET A 141 -19.49 -1.46 -3.72
N TRP A 142 -19.50 -2.74 -3.99
CA TRP A 142 -20.24 -3.34 -5.10
C TRP A 142 -21.10 -4.48 -4.58
N ARG A 143 -22.28 -4.61 -5.12
CA ARG A 143 -23.23 -5.66 -4.73
C ARG A 143 -23.62 -6.52 -5.93
N CYS A 144 -23.87 -7.79 -5.66
CA CYS A 144 -24.42 -8.71 -6.64
C CYS A 144 -25.70 -8.13 -7.27
N PRO A 145 -25.86 -8.19 -8.62
CA PRO A 145 -27.02 -7.60 -9.29
C PRO A 145 -28.35 -8.30 -8.93
N TYR A 146 -28.27 -9.53 -8.43
CA TYR A 146 -29.47 -10.33 -8.16
C TYR A 146 -29.56 -10.58 -6.67
N GLY A 147 -29.46 -10.56 -5.71
CA GLY A 147 -29.63 -11.05 -4.36
C GLY A 147 -29.86 -12.59 -4.30
N LYS A 148 -29.86 -13.13 -3.12
CA LYS A 148 -29.97 -14.59 -2.91
C LYS A 148 -31.28 -15.16 -3.50
N GLU A 149 -32.37 -14.43 -3.42
CA GLU A 149 -33.71 -14.90 -3.82
C GLU A 149 -33.93 -14.93 -5.34
N HIS A 150 -33.12 -14.19 -6.09
CA HIS A 150 -33.32 -14.01 -7.53
C HIS A 150 -32.15 -14.50 -8.38
N CYS A 151 -31.13 -15.12 -7.78
CA CYS A 151 -29.98 -15.63 -8.51
C CYS A 151 -30.25 -17.04 -9.07
N SER A 152 -31.28 -17.20 -9.89
CA SER A 152 -31.54 -18.43 -10.62
C SER A 152 -30.40 -18.85 -11.56
N LYS A 153 -29.49 -17.92 -11.89
CA LYS A 153 -28.30 -18.13 -12.71
C LYS A 153 -27.06 -18.50 -11.90
N CYS A 154 -27.05 -18.26 -10.61
CA CYS A 154 -25.90 -18.59 -9.74
C CYS A 154 -26.01 -20.04 -9.29
N LYS A 155 -25.33 -20.94 -9.97
CA LYS A 155 -25.28 -22.38 -9.63
C LYS A 155 -24.63 -22.64 -8.27
N ASN A 156 -23.80 -21.74 -7.79
CA ASN A 156 -23.11 -21.84 -6.52
C ASN A 156 -23.48 -20.64 -5.63
N SER A 157 -24.09 -20.90 -4.48
CA SER A 157 -24.34 -19.85 -3.49
C SER A 157 -23.03 -19.22 -3.04
N CYS A 158 -22.70 -18.04 -3.59
CA CYS A 158 -21.47 -17.34 -3.27
C CYS A 158 -21.50 -16.60 -1.93
N THR A 159 -22.67 -16.60 -1.26
CA THR A 159 -22.88 -15.94 0.03
C THR A 159 -24.19 -16.42 0.67
N ASP A 160 -24.24 -16.44 1.99
CA ASP A 160 -25.46 -16.71 2.76
C ASP A 160 -26.35 -15.47 2.96
N SER A 161 -25.82 -14.31 2.59
CA SER A 161 -26.55 -13.05 2.70
C SER A 161 -27.73 -13.00 1.73
N LYS A 162 -28.93 -12.70 2.25
CA LYS A 162 -30.15 -12.46 1.44
C LYS A 162 -29.99 -11.33 0.40
N TYR A 163 -29.09 -10.42 0.66
CA TYR A 163 -28.81 -9.28 -0.24
C TYR A 163 -27.77 -9.57 -1.31
N GLY A 164 -27.22 -10.79 -1.35
CA GLY A 164 -26.16 -11.17 -2.27
C GLY A 164 -24.77 -10.75 -1.76
N ARG A 165 -23.75 -11.14 -2.52
CA ARG A 165 -22.35 -10.87 -2.20
C ARG A 165 -22.04 -9.39 -2.35
N VAL A 166 -21.35 -8.83 -1.36
CA VAL A 166 -20.76 -7.49 -1.41
C VAL A 166 -19.25 -7.63 -1.52
N ILE A 167 -18.63 -6.89 -2.40
CA ILE A 167 -17.17 -6.76 -2.51
C ILE A 167 -16.77 -5.30 -2.40
N LYS A 168 -15.55 -5.07 -1.96
CA LYS A 168 -14.95 -3.75 -1.82
C LYS A 168 -13.76 -3.64 -2.78
N THR A 169 -13.68 -2.55 -3.53
CA THR A 169 -12.52 -2.20 -4.37
C THR A 169 -11.96 -0.85 -3.95
N ARG A 170 -10.70 -0.62 -4.21
CA ARG A 170 -10.14 0.74 -4.11
C ARG A 170 -10.69 1.59 -5.25
N PRO A 171 -10.91 2.90 -5.03
CA PRO A 171 -11.30 3.82 -6.08
C PRO A 171 -10.23 3.97 -7.16
#